data_5c5d899d06a9cff06df92df6eafc874a
#
_entry.id   5c5d899d06a9cff06df92df6eafc874a
#
_cell.length_a   1.000
_cell.length_b   1.000
_cell.length_c   1.000
_cell.angle_alpha   90.00
_cell.angle_beta   90.00
_cell.angle_gamma   90.00
#
_symmetry.space_group_name_H-M   'P 1'
#
loop_
_entity.id
_entity.type
_entity.pdbx_description
1 polymer ?
#
loop_
_entity_poly.entity_id
_entity_poly.type
_entity_poly.pdbx_seq_one_letter_code
_entity_poly.pdbx_strand_id
1 'polypeptide(L)'
;MAMSQEVPATASQPEIVLGNALTPLNLDELFGRFAPLQVDLGCGDGSFLAASAAANPEQNFLGVERLLGRTRSACRKIVMGELTNARILRCDISCAVHSLLPPASVDVFHLMFPDPWPKRRHAGRRIVTESFFASIYHALTPHGSLRITTDQVDYFRKIESLTTTAPGFVPTADEQMQSGSSTFEKRFRQSGMEIYRLVLRKVSPVTKLLASH
;
A
#
# COMPACT_ATOMS: atom_id res chain seq x y z
N MET A 1 23.67 -7.05 -25.83
CA MET A 1 22.92 -6.81 -24.57
C MET A 1 21.71 -5.95 -24.93
N ALA A 2 20.56 -6.57 -25.11
CA ALA A 2 19.33 -5.82 -25.38
C ALA A 2 18.81 -5.30 -24.03
N MET A 3 18.90 -3.99 -23.84
CA MET A 3 18.20 -3.30 -22.76
C MET A 3 16.71 -3.40 -23.10
N SER A 4 15.97 -4.24 -22.37
CA SER A 4 14.51 -4.25 -22.42
C SER A 4 14.04 -2.89 -21.90
N GLN A 5 13.63 -2.01 -22.82
CA GLN A 5 13.02 -0.73 -22.46
C GLN A 5 11.69 -1.04 -21.77
N GLU A 6 11.58 -0.66 -20.50
CA GLU A 6 10.28 -0.57 -19.83
C GLU A 6 9.43 0.43 -20.61
N VAL A 7 8.27 0.00 -21.09
CA VAL A 7 7.33 0.92 -21.74
C VAL A 7 6.71 1.77 -20.63
N PRO A 8 6.89 3.10 -20.65
CA PRO A 8 6.32 3.95 -19.61
C PRO A 8 4.80 3.80 -19.60
N ALA A 9 4.24 3.49 -18.43
CA ALA A 9 2.81 3.38 -18.24
C ALA A 9 2.16 4.75 -18.45
N THR A 10 1.09 4.80 -19.26
CA THR A 10 0.31 6.01 -19.53
C THR A 10 -1.08 5.90 -18.93
N ALA A 11 -1.87 6.97 -18.93
CA ALA A 11 -3.28 6.92 -18.50
C ALA A 11 -4.10 5.91 -19.31
N SER A 12 -3.76 5.68 -20.59
CA SER A 12 -4.38 4.67 -21.45
C SER A 12 -3.87 3.24 -21.18
N GLN A 13 -2.69 3.10 -20.59
CA GLN A 13 -2.06 1.82 -20.21
C GLN A 13 -1.53 1.91 -18.78
N PRO A 14 -2.42 1.86 -17.77
CA PRO A 14 -2.01 2.07 -16.39
C PRO A 14 -1.30 0.87 -15.74
N GLU A 15 -1.31 -0.33 -16.36
CA GLU A 15 -0.58 -1.50 -15.85
C GLU A 15 0.91 -1.34 -16.15
N ILE A 16 1.72 -1.43 -15.08
CA ILE A 16 3.18 -1.45 -15.17
C ILE A 16 3.62 -2.85 -15.59
N VAL A 17 4.30 -2.93 -16.73
CA VAL A 17 4.91 -4.18 -17.22
C VAL A 17 6.37 -4.23 -16.76
N LEU A 18 6.68 -5.18 -15.88
CA LEU A 18 8.03 -5.36 -15.35
C LEU A 18 8.91 -6.03 -16.40
N GLY A 19 10.00 -5.38 -16.76
CA GLY A 19 11.07 -5.99 -17.57
C GLY A 19 11.99 -6.88 -16.73
N ASN A 20 12.31 -6.45 -15.52
CA ASN A 20 13.09 -7.19 -14.52
C ASN A 20 12.51 -6.94 -13.13
N ALA A 21 12.01 -8.00 -12.48
CA ALA A 21 11.41 -7.92 -11.16
C ALA A 21 12.39 -7.53 -10.03
N LEU A 22 13.69 -7.56 -10.28
CA LEU A 22 14.72 -7.19 -9.29
C LEU A 22 15.20 -5.73 -9.43
N THR A 23 14.73 -5.02 -10.45
CA THR A 23 15.10 -3.60 -10.64
C THR A 23 14.07 -2.71 -9.96
N PRO A 24 14.49 -1.81 -9.04
CA PRO A 24 13.59 -0.82 -8.47
C PRO A 24 12.92 0.04 -9.54
N LEU A 25 11.66 0.40 -9.30
CA LEU A 25 10.86 1.23 -10.21
C LEU A 25 11.44 2.64 -10.31
N ASN A 26 11.50 3.19 -11.51
CA ASN A 26 11.72 4.61 -11.72
C ASN A 26 10.36 5.33 -11.64
N LEU A 27 10.03 5.87 -10.48
CA LEU A 27 8.73 6.48 -10.21
C LEU A 27 8.51 7.76 -11.02
N ASP A 28 9.57 8.53 -11.29
CA ASP A 28 9.49 9.75 -12.09
C ASP A 28 9.11 9.44 -13.54
N GLU A 29 9.69 8.39 -14.11
CA GLU A 29 9.33 7.91 -15.45
C GLU A 29 7.91 7.34 -15.48
N LEU A 30 7.51 6.58 -14.46
CA LEU A 30 6.19 5.96 -14.39
C LEU A 30 5.04 6.96 -14.35
N PHE A 31 5.23 8.06 -13.63
CA PHE A 31 4.20 9.08 -13.48
C PHE A 31 4.41 10.32 -14.34
N GLY A 32 5.63 10.50 -14.91
CA GLY A 32 6.00 11.69 -15.68
C GLY A 32 6.06 12.97 -14.85
N ARG A 33 6.08 12.83 -13.52
CA ARG A 33 6.14 13.95 -12.57
C ARG A 33 6.65 13.52 -11.20
N PHE A 34 7.26 14.43 -10.49
CA PHE A 34 7.56 14.29 -9.07
C PHE A 34 6.36 14.76 -8.24
N ALA A 35 5.80 13.88 -7.42
CA ALA A 35 4.69 14.18 -6.50
C ALA A 35 4.66 13.15 -5.35
N PRO A 36 4.05 13.48 -4.19
CA PRO A 36 3.88 12.53 -3.10
C PRO A 36 3.20 11.24 -3.57
N LEU A 37 3.73 10.09 -3.15
CA LEU A 37 3.26 8.78 -3.57
C LEU A 37 2.47 8.07 -2.46
N GLN A 38 1.27 7.63 -2.80
CA GLN A 38 0.50 6.69 -1.99
C GLN A 38 0.48 5.31 -2.66
N VAL A 39 0.68 4.24 -1.87
CA VAL A 39 0.69 2.86 -2.37
C VAL A 39 -0.42 2.05 -1.70
N ASP A 40 -1.30 1.46 -2.50
CA ASP A 40 -2.39 0.58 -2.05
C ASP A 40 -1.98 -0.88 -2.22
N LEU A 41 -1.63 -1.53 -1.11
CA LEU A 41 -1.11 -2.89 -1.05
C LEU A 41 -2.26 -3.91 -1.06
N GLY A 42 -2.45 -4.60 -2.18
CA GLY A 42 -3.61 -5.44 -2.41
C GLY A 42 -4.83 -4.62 -2.83
N CYS A 43 -4.66 -3.74 -3.81
CA CYS A 43 -5.68 -2.76 -4.22
C CYS A 43 -6.97 -3.39 -4.77
N GLY A 44 -7.01 -4.70 -4.95
CA GLY A 44 -8.17 -5.43 -5.39
C GLY A 44 -8.70 -4.92 -6.74
N ASP A 45 -9.98 -4.55 -6.78
CA ASP A 45 -10.63 -4.04 -8.00
C ASP A 45 -10.30 -2.56 -8.29
N GLY A 46 -9.45 -1.92 -7.49
CA GLY A 46 -8.99 -0.56 -7.65
C GLY A 46 -10.00 0.53 -7.27
N SER A 47 -11.11 0.19 -6.60
CA SER A 47 -12.15 1.18 -6.27
C SER A 47 -11.66 2.26 -5.32
N PHE A 48 -10.90 1.89 -4.28
CA PHE A 48 -10.30 2.86 -3.36
C PHE A 48 -9.23 3.68 -4.06
N LEU A 49 -8.32 3.01 -4.79
CA LEU A 49 -7.23 3.66 -5.51
C LEU A 49 -7.77 4.73 -6.49
N ALA A 50 -8.75 4.37 -7.33
CA ALA A 50 -9.31 5.29 -8.31
C ALA A 50 -10.04 6.48 -7.64
N ALA A 51 -10.82 6.23 -6.59
CA ALA A 51 -11.47 7.30 -5.85
C ALA A 51 -10.48 8.25 -5.18
N SER A 52 -9.40 7.70 -4.58
CA SER A 52 -8.35 8.49 -3.94
C SER A 52 -7.56 9.32 -4.96
N ALA A 53 -7.22 8.74 -6.12
CA ALA A 53 -6.52 9.43 -7.19
C ALA A 53 -7.34 10.57 -7.79
N ALA A 54 -8.64 10.36 -7.98
CA ALA A 54 -9.56 11.40 -8.47
C ALA A 54 -9.71 12.56 -7.47
N ALA A 55 -9.72 12.26 -6.17
CA ALA A 55 -9.87 13.27 -5.13
C ALA A 55 -8.58 14.07 -4.85
N ASN A 56 -7.40 13.54 -5.23
CA ASN A 56 -6.09 14.14 -4.95
C ASN A 56 -5.22 14.15 -6.21
N PRO A 57 -5.53 14.99 -7.18
CA PRO A 57 -4.82 15.03 -8.47
C PRO A 57 -3.35 15.46 -8.35
N GLU A 58 -2.97 16.11 -7.24
CA GLU A 58 -1.60 16.55 -6.93
C GLU A 58 -0.70 15.42 -6.41
N GLN A 59 -1.26 14.25 -6.10
CA GLN A 59 -0.53 13.09 -5.58
C GLN A 59 -0.51 11.96 -6.60
N ASN A 60 0.46 11.07 -6.48
CA ASN A 60 0.58 9.84 -7.26
C ASN A 60 0.04 8.63 -6.48
N PHE A 61 -0.59 7.71 -7.20
CA PHE A 61 -1.20 6.51 -6.61
C PHE A 61 -0.71 5.25 -7.33
N LEU A 62 -0.16 4.30 -6.58
CA LEU A 62 0.28 3.00 -7.08
C LEU A 62 -0.53 1.88 -6.41
N GLY A 63 -1.30 1.14 -7.18
CA GLY A 63 -1.96 -0.08 -6.70
C GLY A 63 -1.08 -1.30 -6.94
N VAL A 64 -0.95 -2.16 -5.93
CA VAL A 64 -0.29 -3.47 -6.05
C VAL A 64 -1.35 -4.56 -5.95
N GLU A 65 -1.48 -5.40 -6.99
CA GLU A 65 -2.43 -6.52 -7.01
C GLU A 65 -1.88 -7.68 -7.86
N ARG A 66 -1.94 -8.91 -7.33
CA ARG A 66 -1.39 -10.08 -8.03
C ARG A 66 -2.38 -10.77 -8.98
N LEU A 67 -3.68 -10.63 -8.72
CA LEU A 67 -4.72 -11.32 -9.47
C LEU A 67 -5.08 -10.58 -10.75
N LEU A 68 -4.79 -11.18 -11.91
CA LEU A 68 -4.99 -10.58 -13.23
C LEU A 68 -6.41 -10.00 -13.43
N GLY A 69 -7.45 -10.71 -12.97
CA GLY A 69 -8.84 -10.24 -13.11
C GLY A 69 -9.10 -8.94 -12.33
N ARG A 70 -8.53 -8.82 -11.13
CA ARG A 70 -8.62 -7.61 -10.30
C ARG A 70 -7.79 -6.47 -10.87
N THR A 71 -6.54 -6.76 -11.29
CA THR A 71 -5.67 -5.79 -12.00
C THR A 71 -6.38 -5.18 -13.21
N ARG A 72 -6.98 -6.02 -14.06
CA ARG A 72 -7.76 -5.54 -15.23
C ARG A 72 -8.96 -4.68 -14.83
N SER A 73 -9.64 -5.01 -13.72
CA SER A 73 -10.73 -4.19 -13.19
C SER A 73 -10.24 -2.83 -12.72
N ALA A 74 -9.13 -2.79 -11.98
CA ALA A 74 -8.52 -1.56 -11.51
C ALA A 74 -8.07 -0.67 -12.69
N CYS A 75 -7.39 -1.25 -13.68
CA CYS A 75 -6.97 -0.53 -14.89
C CYS A 75 -8.16 0.08 -15.64
N ARG A 76 -9.28 -0.65 -15.79
CA ARG A 76 -10.48 -0.09 -16.41
C ARG A 76 -11.01 1.14 -15.67
N LYS A 77 -11.00 1.14 -14.34
CA LYS A 77 -11.45 2.30 -13.54
C LYS A 77 -10.52 3.51 -13.73
N ILE A 78 -9.21 3.28 -13.80
CA ILE A 78 -8.23 4.34 -14.07
C ILE A 78 -8.48 4.96 -15.43
N VAL A 79 -8.65 4.14 -16.47
CA VAL A 79 -8.92 4.60 -17.84
C VAL A 79 -10.25 5.35 -17.92
N MET A 80 -11.34 4.78 -17.36
CA MET A 80 -12.66 5.43 -17.38
C MET A 80 -12.70 6.73 -16.58
N GLY A 81 -11.88 6.86 -15.56
CA GLY A 81 -11.73 8.08 -14.75
C GLY A 81 -10.70 9.07 -15.32
N GLU A 82 -10.07 8.76 -16.45
CA GLU A 82 -9.00 9.57 -17.08
C GLU A 82 -7.88 9.93 -16.08
N LEU A 83 -7.57 9.02 -15.14
CA LEU A 83 -6.65 9.28 -14.04
C LEU A 83 -5.21 9.17 -14.51
N THR A 84 -4.55 10.30 -14.71
CA THR A 84 -3.13 10.36 -15.12
C THR A 84 -2.16 10.07 -13.98
N ASN A 85 -2.63 10.19 -12.73
CA ASN A 85 -1.86 10.04 -11.49
C ASN A 85 -1.98 8.66 -10.84
N ALA A 86 -2.57 7.66 -11.51
CA ALA A 86 -2.74 6.31 -10.97
C ALA A 86 -2.09 5.25 -11.87
N ARG A 87 -1.44 4.25 -11.25
CA ARG A 87 -0.80 3.11 -11.93
C ARG A 87 -1.09 1.83 -11.17
N ILE A 88 -1.01 0.68 -11.85
CA ILE A 88 -1.19 -0.66 -11.26
C ILE A 88 0.06 -1.49 -11.52
N LEU A 89 0.63 -2.02 -10.46
CA LEU A 89 1.73 -2.97 -10.49
C LEU A 89 1.18 -4.38 -10.24
N ARG A 90 1.25 -5.24 -11.24
CA ARG A 90 0.78 -6.62 -11.10
C ARG A 90 1.87 -7.53 -10.55
N CYS A 91 1.95 -7.62 -9.22
CA CYS A 91 2.86 -8.52 -8.52
C CYS A 91 2.33 -8.86 -7.12
N ASP A 92 3.07 -9.72 -6.41
CA ASP A 92 2.85 -9.97 -4.98
C ASP A 92 3.31 -8.77 -4.14
N ILE A 93 2.61 -8.50 -3.03
CA ILE A 93 2.93 -7.38 -2.14
C ILE A 93 4.36 -7.48 -1.61
N SER A 94 4.80 -8.70 -1.21
CA SER A 94 6.16 -8.90 -0.68
C SER A 94 7.22 -8.55 -1.72
N CYS A 95 7.01 -8.92 -2.98
CA CYS A 95 7.90 -8.56 -4.08
C CYS A 95 7.94 -7.03 -4.27
N ALA A 96 6.76 -6.38 -4.28
CA ALA A 96 6.69 -4.93 -4.45
C ALA A 96 7.49 -4.19 -3.37
N VAL A 97 7.20 -4.47 -2.08
CA VAL A 97 7.79 -3.71 -0.97
C VAL A 97 9.26 -4.05 -0.71
N HIS A 98 9.68 -5.28 -1.05
CA HIS A 98 11.05 -5.73 -0.79
C HIS A 98 12.03 -5.36 -1.90
N SER A 99 11.58 -5.37 -3.16
CA SER A 99 12.49 -5.32 -4.31
C SER A 99 12.21 -4.20 -5.29
N LEU A 100 10.97 -3.72 -5.39
CA LEU A 100 10.58 -2.82 -6.47
C LEU A 100 10.38 -1.37 -6.03
N LEU A 101 9.96 -1.13 -4.80
CA LEU A 101 9.81 0.24 -4.30
C LEU A 101 11.15 0.80 -3.84
N PRO A 102 11.59 1.95 -4.39
CA PRO A 102 12.85 2.56 -3.98
C PRO A 102 12.85 2.99 -2.51
N PRO A 103 14.03 3.11 -1.87
CA PRO A 103 14.15 3.66 -0.52
C PRO A 103 13.58 5.07 -0.44
N ALA A 104 12.89 5.37 0.68
CA ALA A 104 12.36 6.70 1.00
C ALA A 104 11.54 7.34 -0.14
N SER A 105 10.70 6.55 -0.82
CA SER A 105 9.94 6.97 -2.01
C SER A 105 8.43 7.00 -1.82
N VAL A 106 7.92 6.47 -0.71
CA VAL A 106 6.47 6.34 -0.46
C VAL A 106 6.07 7.16 0.75
N ASP A 107 5.07 8.02 0.60
CA ASP A 107 4.55 8.86 1.70
C ASP A 107 3.50 8.13 2.53
N VAL A 108 2.63 7.34 1.87
CA VAL A 108 1.58 6.59 2.55
C VAL A 108 1.43 5.19 1.96
N PHE A 109 1.50 4.18 2.80
CA PHE A 109 1.03 2.84 2.48
C PHE A 109 -0.37 2.61 3.04
N HIS A 110 -1.23 2.03 2.23
CA HIS A 110 -2.52 1.50 2.63
C HIS A 110 -2.50 -0.03 2.56
N LEU A 111 -2.88 -0.69 3.64
CA LEU A 111 -3.09 -2.14 3.72
C LEU A 111 -4.50 -2.38 4.24
N MET A 112 -5.44 -2.60 3.32
CA MET A 112 -6.85 -2.71 3.66
C MET A 112 -7.33 -4.15 3.56
N PHE A 113 -7.90 -4.66 4.66
CA PHE A 113 -8.49 -5.99 4.75
C PHE A 113 -7.57 -7.11 4.25
N PRO A 114 -6.30 -7.16 4.73
CA PRO A 114 -5.38 -8.23 4.35
C PRO A 114 -5.95 -9.59 4.79
N ASP A 115 -5.65 -10.64 4.02
CA ASP A 115 -6.11 -12.00 4.30
C ASP A 115 -5.73 -12.43 5.74
N PRO A 116 -6.69 -12.72 6.61
CA PRO A 116 -6.42 -12.96 8.03
C PRO A 116 -5.85 -14.35 8.32
N TRP A 117 -6.04 -15.32 7.40
CA TRP A 117 -5.61 -16.71 7.56
C TRP A 117 -5.87 -17.24 8.98
N PRO A 118 -7.13 -17.45 9.40
CA PRO A 118 -7.50 -17.66 10.80
C PRO A 118 -6.96 -18.97 11.37
N LYS A 119 -6.73 -20.00 10.53
CA LYS A 119 -6.19 -21.29 10.98
C LYS A 119 -4.71 -21.15 11.33
N ARG A 120 -4.30 -21.62 12.53
CA ARG A 120 -2.89 -21.53 13.01
C ARG A 120 -1.87 -22.08 12.00
N ARG A 121 -2.18 -23.20 11.30
CA ARG A 121 -1.32 -23.79 10.26
C ARG A 121 -1.09 -22.87 9.05
N HIS A 122 -1.92 -21.84 8.87
CA HIS A 122 -1.81 -20.86 7.78
C HIS A 122 -1.25 -19.51 8.25
N ALA A 123 -0.86 -19.36 9.51
CA ALA A 123 -0.36 -18.09 10.05
C ALA A 123 0.86 -17.56 9.28
N GLY A 124 1.72 -18.44 8.76
CA GLY A 124 2.86 -18.07 7.92
C GLY A 124 2.51 -17.45 6.55
N ARG A 125 1.22 -17.46 6.17
CA ARG A 125 0.73 -16.80 4.94
C ARG A 125 0.30 -15.34 5.16
N ARG A 126 0.24 -14.90 6.43
CA ARG A 126 -0.11 -13.50 6.76
C ARG A 126 0.98 -12.58 6.26
N ILE A 127 0.56 -11.50 5.60
CA ILE A 127 1.51 -10.56 5.00
C ILE A 127 2.26 -9.73 6.06
N VAL A 128 1.60 -9.38 7.16
CA VAL A 128 2.22 -8.54 8.19
C VAL A 128 3.14 -9.38 9.07
N THR A 129 4.44 -9.18 8.88
CA THR A 129 5.55 -9.83 9.56
C THR A 129 6.60 -8.77 9.94
N GLU A 130 7.62 -9.14 10.71
CA GLU A 130 8.74 -8.25 11.01
C GLU A 130 9.48 -7.82 9.73
N SER A 131 9.69 -8.74 8.78
CA SER A 131 10.33 -8.41 7.50
C SER A 131 9.47 -7.50 6.64
N PHE A 132 8.14 -7.63 6.68
CA PHE A 132 7.22 -6.68 6.05
C PHE A 132 7.40 -5.28 6.63
N PHE A 133 7.40 -5.13 7.97
CA PHE A 133 7.64 -3.83 8.61
C PHE A 133 8.98 -3.23 8.22
N ALA A 134 10.05 -4.04 8.17
CA ALA A 134 11.37 -3.57 7.75
C ALA A 134 11.36 -3.05 6.30
N SER A 135 10.70 -3.76 5.38
CA SER A 135 10.58 -3.34 3.97
C SER A 135 9.75 -2.07 3.84
N ILE A 136 8.61 -1.97 4.54
CA ILE A 136 7.78 -0.76 4.58
C ILE A 136 8.58 0.42 5.13
N TYR A 137 9.31 0.22 6.24
CA TYR A 137 10.15 1.26 6.82
C TYR A 137 11.21 1.78 5.84
N HIS A 138 11.84 0.87 5.09
CA HIS A 138 12.84 1.23 4.08
C HIS A 138 12.25 2.09 2.97
N ALA A 139 11.08 1.72 2.45
CA ALA A 139 10.45 2.41 1.33
C ALA A 139 9.74 3.73 1.74
N LEU A 140 9.30 3.90 3.00
CA LEU A 140 8.67 5.12 3.46
C LEU A 140 9.62 6.32 3.46
N THR A 141 9.12 7.48 3.04
CA THR A 141 9.76 8.78 3.24
C THR A 141 9.92 9.09 4.74
N PRO A 142 10.81 10.02 5.13
CA PRO A 142 10.80 10.56 6.49
C PRO A 142 9.40 11.09 6.84
N HIS A 143 8.85 10.67 7.98
CA HIS A 143 7.47 10.99 8.42
C HIS A 143 6.35 10.35 7.60
N GLY A 144 6.65 9.48 6.65
CA GLY A 144 5.66 8.67 5.94
C GLY A 144 4.89 7.74 6.89
N SER A 145 3.75 7.22 6.44
CA SER A 145 2.86 6.42 7.28
C SER A 145 2.40 5.12 6.63
N LEU A 146 2.17 4.11 7.47
CA LEU A 146 1.48 2.87 7.12
C LEU A 146 0.11 2.86 7.77
N ARG A 147 -0.94 2.76 6.95
CA ARG A 147 -2.34 2.69 7.36
C ARG A 147 -2.86 1.27 7.18
N ILE A 148 -3.31 0.65 8.25
CA ILE A 148 -3.84 -0.72 8.25
C ILE A 148 -5.29 -0.70 8.69
N THR A 149 -6.15 -1.40 7.93
CA THR A 149 -7.57 -1.58 8.25
C THR A 149 -7.91 -3.06 8.16
N THR A 150 -8.63 -3.60 9.15
CA THR A 150 -9.09 -5.00 9.15
C THR A 150 -10.40 -5.13 9.92
N ASP A 151 -11.21 -6.13 9.57
CA ASP A 151 -12.43 -6.56 10.28
C ASP A 151 -12.17 -7.70 11.26
N GLN A 152 -10.92 -8.18 11.35
CA GLN A 152 -10.53 -9.36 12.13
C GLN A 152 -9.76 -8.96 13.37
N VAL A 153 -10.45 -8.96 14.55
CA VAL A 153 -9.87 -8.53 15.83
C VAL A 153 -8.61 -9.30 16.21
N ASP A 154 -8.57 -10.63 16.00
CA ASP A 154 -7.40 -11.43 16.35
C ASP A 154 -6.19 -11.10 15.49
N TYR A 155 -6.44 -10.78 14.22
CA TYR A 155 -5.36 -10.34 13.34
C TYR A 155 -4.89 -8.93 13.70
N PHE A 156 -5.82 -8.04 14.04
CA PHE A 156 -5.50 -6.69 14.51
C PHE A 156 -4.61 -6.73 15.76
N ARG A 157 -4.98 -7.48 16.79
CA ARG A 157 -4.17 -7.65 18.02
C ARG A 157 -2.76 -8.20 17.70
N LYS A 158 -2.68 -9.13 16.75
CA LYS A 158 -1.36 -9.63 16.33
C LYS A 158 -0.53 -8.56 15.64
N ILE A 159 -1.14 -7.72 14.80
CA ILE A 159 -0.47 -6.58 14.16
C ILE A 159 0.03 -5.60 15.22
N GLU A 160 -0.82 -5.21 16.17
CA GLU A 160 -0.44 -4.34 17.31
C GLU A 160 0.76 -4.92 18.06
N SER A 161 0.72 -6.20 18.40
CA SER A 161 1.85 -6.87 19.08
C SER A 161 3.16 -6.79 18.29
N LEU A 162 3.12 -6.89 16.96
CA LEU A 162 4.30 -6.76 16.12
C LEU A 162 4.81 -5.31 16.06
N THR A 163 3.94 -4.32 16.20
CA THR A 163 4.37 -2.90 16.18
C THR A 163 5.15 -2.50 17.41
N THR A 164 4.96 -3.19 18.55
CA THR A 164 5.74 -2.92 19.77
C THR A 164 7.21 -3.25 19.59
N THR A 165 7.50 -4.29 18.81
CA THR A 165 8.88 -4.74 18.51
C THR A 165 9.45 -4.14 17.23
N ALA A 166 8.61 -3.61 16.33
CA ALA A 166 9.05 -2.99 15.10
C ALA A 166 9.77 -1.65 15.38
N PRO A 167 11.07 -1.53 15.10
CA PRO A 167 11.79 -0.29 15.31
C PRO A 167 11.31 0.79 14.33
N GLY A 168 11.32 2.04 14.76
CA GLY A 168 11.07 3.19 13.87
C GLY A 168 9.61 3.45 13.50
N PHE A 169 8.64 2.81 14.17
CA PHE A 169 7.23 3.12 14.04
C PHE A 169 6.61 3.56 15.36
N VAL A 170 5.74 4.57 15.31
CA VAL A 170 4.89 4.97 16.43
C VAL A 170 3.43 5.01 15.98
N PRO A 171 2.51 4.47 16.79
CA PRO A 171 1.08 4.65 16.54
C PRO A 171 0.71 6.12 16.61
N THR A 172 -0.17 6.57 15.72
CA THR A 172 -0.68 7.95 15.71
C THR A 172 -2.18 7.95 15.42
N ALA A 173 -2.88 8.95 15.95
CA ALA A 173 -4.24 9.23 15.51
C ALA A 173 -4.18 9.89 14.12
N ASP A 174 -4.93 9.38 13.17
CA ASP A 174 -5.05 9.98 11.84
C ASP A 174 -6.51 10.34 11.58
N GLU A 175 -6.80 11.64 11.60
CA GLU A 175 -8.13 12.17 11.33
C GLU A 175 -8.52 11.97 9.85
N GLN A 176 -7.56 11.85 8.95
CA GLN A 176 -7.81 11.68 7.51
C GLN A 176 -8.25 10.26 7.12
N MET A 177 -8.03 9.24 7.96
CA MET A 177 -8.57 7.89 7.70
C MET A 177 -10.11 7.82 7.71
N GLN A 178 -10.79 8.87 8.13
CA GLN A 178 -12.26 8.91 8.16
C GLN A 178 -12.90 9.18 6.78
N SER A 179 -12.16 9.67 5.81
CA SER A 179 -12.70 10.24 4.56
C SER A 179 -12.69 9.32 3.34
N GLY A 180 -11.97 8.20 3.34
CA GLY A 180 -11.88 7.29 2.19
C GLY A 180 -12.50 5.93 2.47
N SER A 181 -13.73 5.68 2.06
CA SER A 181 -14.33 4.35 2.21
C SER A 181 -14.11 3.51 0.97
N SER A 182 -13.33 2.42 1.09
CA SER A 182 -13.27 1.37 0.07
C SER A 182 -14.65 0.72 -0.13
N THR A 183 -14.87 0.06 -1.27
CA THR A 183 -16.10 -0.72 -1.50
C THR A 183 -16.33 -1.75 -0.39
N PHE A 184 -15.24 -2.34 0.15
CA PHE A 184 -15.29 -3.24 1.29
C PHE A 184 -15.75 -2.52 2.56
N GLU A 185 -15.20 -1.36 2.87
CA GLU A 185 -15.57 -0.60 4.06
C GLU A 185 -17.05 -0.19 4.06
N LYS A 186 -17.58 0.22 2.91
CA LYS A 186 -19.02 0.51 2.75
C LYS A 186 -19.89 -0.71 3.08
N ARG A 187 -19.52 -1.89 2.56
CA ARG A 187 -20.24 -3.15 2.84
C ARG A 187 -20.18 -3.53 4.32
N PHE A 188 -19.02 -3.40 4.97
CA PHE A 188 -18.86 -3.74 6.39
C PHE A 188 -19.62 -2.79 7.31
N ARG A 189 -19.62 -1.49 7.02
CA ARG A 189 -20.47 -0.52 7.76
C ARG A 189 -21.94 -0.86 7.64
N GLN A 190 -22.41 -1.26 6.47
CA GLN A 190 -23.81 -1.68 6.24
C GLN A 190 -24.17 -2.99 6.97
N SER A 191 -23.21 -3.88 7.20
CA SER A 191 -23.41 -5.16 7.93
C SER A 191 -23.23 -5.04 9.44
N GLY A 192 -22.92 -3.87 9.98
CA GLY A 192 -22.70 -3.65 11.42
C GLY A 192 -21.42 -4.28 11.96
N MET A 193 -20.47 -4.69 11.10
CA MET A 193 -19.20 -5.27 11.53
C MET A 193 -18.24 -4.19 12.01
N GLU A 194 -17.53 -4.50 13.09
CA GLU A 194 -16.52 -3.63 13.65
C GLU A 194 -15.28 -3.59 12.76
N ILE A 195 -14.73 -2.39 12.55
CA ILE A 195 -13.55 -2.17 11.72
C ILE A 195 -12.45 -1.59 12.62
N TYR A 196 -11.33 -2.28 12.65
CA TYR A 196 -10.13 -1.90 13.39
C TYR A 196 -9.17 -1.16 12.47
N ARG A 197 -8.62 -0.04 12.96
CA ARG A 197 -7.69 0.82 12.21
C ARG A 197 -6.45 1.09 13.04
N LEU A 198 -5.31 1.07 12.36
CA LEU A 198 -4.02 1.40 12.95
C LEU A 198 -3.25 2.27 11.97
N VAL A 199 -2.76 3.40 12.44
CA VAL A 199 -1.85 4.26 11.68
C VAL A 199 -0.50 4.28 12.39
N LEU A 200 0.53 3.96 11.64
CA LEU A 200 1.91 3.92 12.09
C LEU A 200 2.72 4.95 11.33
N ARG A 201 3.27 5.93 12.03
CA ARG A 201 4.17 6.93 11.45
C ARG A 201 5.61 6.46 11.56
N LYS A 202 6.37 6.64 10.49
CA LYS A 202 7.82 6.43 10.50
C LYS A 202 8.49 7.51 11.35
N VAL A 203 9.34 7.07 12.28
CA VAL A 203 10.19 7.93 13.10
C VAL A 203 11.62 7.40 13.10
N SER A 204 12.59 8.25 13.45
CA SER A 204 13.95 7.75 13.68
C SER A 204 13.93 6.69 14.80
N PRO A 205 14.69 5.60 14.70
CA PRO A 205 14.80 4.60 15.76
C PRO A 205 15.20 5.21 17.11
N VAL A 206 16.03 6.25 17.11
CA VAL A 206 16.44 6.99 18.32
C VAL A 206 15.25 7.70 18.96
N THR A 207 14.35 8.28 18.17
CA THR A 207 13.17 8.99 18.68
C THR A 207 12.19 8.05 19.39
N LYS A 208 12.06 6.80 18.91
CA LYS A 208 11.19 5.79 19.55
C LYS A 208 11.66 5.43 20.96
N LEU A 209 12.95 5.32 21.19
CA LEU A 209 13.53 5.01 22.51
C LEU A 209 13.26 6.11 23.54
N LEU A 210 13.24 7.38 23.12
CA LEU A 210 12.95 8.52 24.01
C LEU A 210 11.47 8.68 24.35
N ALA A 211 10.56 8.21 23.50
CA ALA A 211 9.12 8.28 23.73
C ALA A 211 8.57 7.14 24.62
N SER A 212 9.40 6.16 24.98
CA SER A 212 9.04 4.99 25.80
C SER A 212 9.38 5.17 27.28
N HIS A 213 9.86 6.35 27.68
CA HIS A 213 10.18 6.77 29.06
C HIS A 213 9.31 7.94 29.45
#